data_a1d74d2107380762cb22591be96f0134
#
_entry.id   a1d74d2107380762cb22591be96f0134
#
_cell.length_a   1.000
_cell.length_b   1.000
_cell.length_c   1.000
_cell.angle_alpha   90.00
_cell.angle_beta   90.00
_cell.angle_gamma   90.00
#
_symmetry.space_group_name_H-M   'P 1'
#
loop_
_entity.id
_entity.type
_entity.pdbx_description
1 polymer ?
#
loop_
_entity_poly.entity_id
_entity_poly.type
_entity_poly.pdbx_seq_one_letter_code
_entity_poly.pdbx_strand_id
1 'polypeptide(L)'
;MTNLGRLAALSLLPFGAAFIVPGISGAQQHAPTAEHPTDTAQRQASTVITHALFIRLEAKPGKEKDLAQFLHTGLNLARQEGTTPVWFALQLSPSTFGIFDAFTGEAGRQAHLNGPIAQALGANAPNLLAQAPSIERIDVLGTKLP
;
A
#
# COMPACT_ATOMS: atom_id res chain seq x y z
N MET A 1 -37.56 32.50 -18.20
CA MET A 1 -36.95 33.60 -17.43
C MET A 1 -35.48 33.27 -17.30
N THR A 2 -34.69 33.49 -18.30
CA THR A 2 -33.89 34.65 -18.76
C THR A 2 -33.02 35.27 -17.67
N ASN A 3 -31.71 35.05 -17.72
CA ASN A 3 -30.63 36.04 -17.75
C ASN A 3 -29.29 35.29 -17.75
N LEU A 4 -28.53 35.34 -18.68
CA LEU A 4 -27.78 36.14 -19.63
C LEU A 4 -27.01 37.34 -19.03
N GLY A 5 -25.73 37.34 -19.21
CA GLY A 5 -24.82 38.48 -19.16
C GLY A 5 -23.59 38.29 -18.32
N ARG A 6 -22.38 38.53 -18.69
CA ARG A 6 -21.62 39.26 -19.75
C ARG A 6 -20.13 38.97 -19.45
N LEU A 7 -19.38 38.53 -20.37
CA LEU A 7 -18.46 39.18 -21.31
C LEU A 7 -17.53 40.28 -20.76
N ALA A 8 -16.24 39.98 -20.95
CA ALA A 8 -15.13 40.80 -21.44
C ALA A 8 -14.28 41.59 -20.44
N ALA A 9 -12.96 41.35 -20.46
CA ALA A 9 -12.06 42.36 -21.01
C ALA A 9 -10.65 41.79 -21.23
N LEU A 10 -10.27 41.92 -22.44
CA LEU A 10 -8.95 41.78 -23.05
C LEU A 10 -8.12 43.02 -22.67
N SER A 11 -6.87 42.86 -22.24
CA SER A 11 -5.91 43.96 -22.26
C SER A 11 -4.55 43.52 -22.73
N LEU A 12 -4.12 44.16 -23.81
CA LEU A 12 -2.88 44.04 -24.55
C LEU A 12 -1.64 44.54 -23.75
N LEU A 13 -0.53 43.98 -24.21
CA LEU A 13 0.89 44.25 -23.99
C LEU A 13 1.31 45.76 -23.95
N PRO A 14 2.57 46.02 -23.50
CA PRO A 14 3.58 46.24 -24.53
C PRO A 14 4.99 45.66 -24.27
N PHE A 15 5.66 45.49 -25.39
CA PHE A 15 7.08 45.34 -25.68
C PHE A 15 8.04 46.14 -24.83
N GLY A 16 9.22 45.58 -24.54
CA GLY A 16 10.34 46.38 -24.02
C GLY A 16 11.64 45.59 -23.86
N ALA A 17 12.51 45.73 -24.87
CA ALA A 17 13.96 45.78 -24.83
C ALA A 17 14.80 44.56 -24.39
N ALA A 18 15.49 44.06 -25.39
CA ALA A 18 16.65 43.16 -25.32
C ALA A 18 17.84 43.91 -24.65
N PHE A 19 18.47 43.26 -23.66
CA PHE A 19 19.85 43.50 -23.30
C PHE A 19 20.68 42.25 -23.55
N ILE A 20 21.52 42.33 -24.57
CA ILE A 20 22.60 41.39 -24.85
C ILE A 20 23.75 41.70 -23.92
N VAL A 21 24.15 40.77 -23.06
CA VAL A 21 25.41 40.82 -22.33
C VAL A 21 26.28 39.66 -22.82
N PRO A 22 27.48 39.90 -23.35
CA PRO A 22 28.36 38.82 -23.81
C PRO A 22 29.15 38.20 -22.66
N GLY A 23 29.19 36.89 -22.67
CA GLY A 23 30.27 35.99 -22.31
C GLY A 23 30.95 36.15 -20.95
N ILE A 24 30.67 35.18 -20.04
CA ILE A 24 31.71 34.63 -19.17
C ILE A 24 31.59 33.12 -19.25
N SER A 25 32.60 32.53 -19.88
CA SER A 25 32.87 31.09 -19.85
C SER A 25 33.35 30.72 -18.46
N GLY A 26 32.43 30.24 -17.61
CA GLY A 26 32.76 29.68 -16.29
C GLY A 26 32.53 28.18 -16.35
N ALA A 27 33.60 27.43 -16.29
CA ALA A 27 33.57 25.98 -16.10
C ALA A 27 32.79 25.67 -14.84
N GLN A 28 31.58 25.13 -15.00
CA GLN A 28 30.83 24.52 -13.89
C GLN A 28 31.54 23.23 -13.51
N GLN A 29 32.36 23.31 -12.46
CA GLN A 29 32.77 22.14 -11.71
C GLN A 29 31.53 21.54 -11.10
N HIS A 30 31.14 20.34 -11.57
CA HIS A 30 30.18 19.49 -10.90
C HIS A 30 30.79 19.12 -9.54
N ALA A 31 30.32 19.77 -8.48
CA ALA A 31 30.53 19.29 -7.14
C ALA A 31 29.80 17.95 -7.02
N PRO A 32 30.42 16.91 -6.46
CA PRO A 32 29.72 15.67 -6.18
C PRO A 32 28.56 16.00 -5.22
N THR A 33 27.36 15.69 -5.63
CA THR A 33 26.17 15.78 -4.80
C THR A 33 26.42 14.87 -3.60
N ALA A 34 26.66 15.45 -2.44
CA ALA A 34 26.75 14.73 -1.19
C ALA A 34 25.40 14.03 -0.97
N GLU A 35 25.37 12.72 -1.14
CA GLU A 35 24.23 11.90 -0.74
C GLU A 35 23.98 12.15 0.74
N HIS A 36 22.83 12.71 1.06
CA HIS A 36 22.43 12.94 2.45
C HIS A 36 22.27 11.58 3.14
N PRO A 37 23.00 11.31 4.22
CA PRO A 37 22.90 10.03 4.93
C PRO A 37 21.52 9.73 5.53
N THR A 38 20.60 10.70 5.50
CA THR A 38 19.23 10.57 5.98
C THR A 38 18.34 9.68 5.11
N ASP A 39 18.58 9.60 3.79
CA ASP A 39 17.71 8.83 2.90
C ASP A 39 17.90 7.30 3.04
N THR A 40 19.12 6.86 3.31
CA THR A 40 19.44 5.44 3.53
C THR A 40 18.88 4.95 4.89
N ALA A 41 18.97 5.78 5.93
CA ALA A 41 18.44 5.44 7.25
C ALA A 41 16.90 5.42 7.26
N GLN A 42 16.23 6.33 6.55
CA GLN A 42 14.78 6.34 6.40
C GLN A 42 14.27 5.18 5.55
N ARG A 43 15.00 4.78 4.52
CA ARG A 43 14.67 3.61 3.69
C ARG A 43 14.82 2.31 4.45
N GLN A 44 15.81 2.20 5.34
CA GLN A 44 15.99 1.03 6.23
C GLN A 44 14.95 0.99 7.35
N ALA A 45 14.53 2.13 7.91
CA ALA A 45 13.46 2.20 8.91
C ALA A 45 12.10 1.74 8.35
N SER A 46 11.86 1.92 7.05
CA SER A 46 10.63 1.51 6.37
C SER A 46 10.47 0.00 6.17
N THR A 47 11.53 -0.78 6.38
CA THR A 47 11.56 -2.24 6.16
C THR A 47 11.49 -3.06 7.44
N VAL A 48 11.57 -2.44 8.61
CA VAL A 48 11.47 -3.17 9.88
C VAL A 48 10.02 -3.55 10.14
N ILE A 49 9.74 -4.83 10.12
CA ILE A 49 8.43 -5.37 10.48
C ILE A 49 8.33 -5.45 11.99
N THR A 50 7.30 -4.84 12.56
CA THR A 50 7.07 -4.81 14.02
C THR A 50 5.71 -5.36 14.43
N HIS A 51 4.76 -5.45 13.51
CA HIS A 51 3.40 -5.88 13.76
C HIS A 51 2.98 -6.94 12.76
N ALA A 52 2.13 -7.88 13.17
CA ALA A 52 1.55 -8.85 12.27
C ALA A 52 0.11 -9.19 12.65
N LEU A 53 -0.57 -9.89 11.76
CA LEU A 53 -1.84 -10.57 12.00
C LEU A 53 -1.70 -12.03 11.61
N PHE A 54 -2.35 -12.89 12.36
CA PHE A 54 -2.64 -14.25 11.93
C PHE A 54 -4.16 -14.46 11.95
N ILE A 55 -4.72 -14.78 10.80
CA ILE A 55 -6.14 -15.01 10.61
C ILE A 55 -6.35 -16.49 10.34
N ARG A 56 -7.09 -17.18 11.21
CA ARG A 56 -7.47 -18.57 11.03
C ARG A 56 -8.86 -18.68 10.47
N LEU A 57 -9.02 -19.52 9.43
CA LEU A 57 -10.24 -19.67 8.66
C LEU A 57 -10.60 -21.15 8.61
N GLU A 58 -11.85 -21.50 8.94
CA GLU A 58 -12.35 -22.86 8.83
C GLU A 58 -13.38 -22.93 7.70
N ALA A 59 -13.11 -23.75 6.70
CA ALA A 59 -14.01 -23.91 5.56
C ALA A 59 -15.29 -24.65 5.97
N LYS A 60 -16.43 -24.27 5.42
CA LYS A 60 -17.63 -25.12 5.47
C LYS A 60 -17.36 -26.44 4.74
N PRO A 61 -18.00 -27.55 5.16
CA PRO A 61 -17.93 -28.80 4.42
C PRO A 61 -18.26 -28.60 2.94
N GLY A 62 -17.38 -29.05 2.05
CA GLY A 62 -17.52 -28.90 0.60
C GLY A 62 -17.12 -27.53 0.04
N LYS A 63 -16.63 -26.59 0.89
CA LYS A 63 -16.18 -25.26 0.50
C LYS A 63 -14.66 -25.07 0.58
N GLU A 64 -13.91 -26.12 0.83
CA GLU A 64 -12.46 -26.09 1.01
C GLU A 64 -11.76 -25.57 -0.25
N LYS A 65 -12.17 -26.06 -1.42
CA LYS A 65 -11.61 -25.61 -2.71
C LYS A 65 -11.99 -24.16 -3.03
N ASP A 66 -13.21 -23.77 -2.71
CA ASP A 66 -13.71 -22.41 -2.93
C ASP A 66 -12.93 -21.42 -2.04
N LEU A 67 -12.68 -21.78 -0.77
CA LEU A 67 -11.88 -20.98 0.14
C LEU A 67 -10.42 -20.88 -0.31
N ALA A 68 -9.81 -21.98 -0.71
CA ALA A 68 -8.46 -21.99 -1.27
C ALA A 68 -8.35 -21.07 -2.49
N GLN A 69 -9.31 -21.14 -3.41
CA GLN A 69 -9.36 -20.27 -4.58
C GLN A 69 -9.57 -18.80 -4.21
N PHE A 70 -10.45 -18.52 -3.25
CA PHE A 70 -10.65 -17.15 -2.72
C PHE A 70 -9.35 -16.58 -2.18
N LEU A 71 -8.61 -17.34 -1.37
CA LEU A 71 -7.33 -16.90 -0.82
C LEU A 71 -6.26 -16.70 -1.91
N HIS A 72 -6.21 -17.60 -2.89
CA HIS A 72 -5.29 -17.47 -4.02
C HIS A 72 -5.55 -16.18 -4.81
N THR A 73 -6.81 -15.84 -5.09
CA THR A 73 -7.17 -14.59 -5.79
C THR A 73 -7.00 -13.36 -4.91
N GLY A 74 -7.12 -13.51 -3.58
CA GLY A 74 -6.89 -12.46 -2.59
C GLY A 74 -5.51 -11.84 -2.68
N LEU A 75 -4.50 -12.61 -3.13
CA LEU A 75 -3.15 -12.09 -3.38
C LEU A 75 -3.14 -10.86 -4.30
N ASN A 76 -4.05 -10.79 -5.28
CA ASN A 76 -4.11 -9.65 -6.19
C ASN A 76 -4.57 -8.36 -5.48
N LEU A 77 -5.40 -8.47 -4.45
CA LEU A 77 -5.79 -7.35 -3.60
C LEU A 77 -4.64 -6.96 -2.66
N ALA A 78 -4.01 -7.96 -2.03
CA ALA A 78 -2.87 -7.73 -1.14
C ALA A 78 -1.72 -6.99 -1.83
N ARG A 79 -1.43 -7.31 -3.09
CA ARG A 79 -0.40 -6.63 -3.90
C ARG A 79 -0.68 -5.15 -4.15
N GLN A 80 -1.93 -4.70 -4.01
CA GLN A 80 -2.32 -3.30 -4.19
C GLN A 80 -2.22 -2.51 -2.88
N GLU A 81 -2.05 -3.19 -1.75
CA GLU A 81 -1.93 -2.56 -0.44
C GLU A 81 -0.47 -2.23 -0.12
N GLY A 82 -0.05 -1.00 -0.39
CA GLY A 82 1.34 -0.55 -0.18
C GLY A 82 1.79 -0.58 1.29
N THR A 83 0.87 -0.68 2.24
CA THR A 83 1.15 -0.76 3.69
C THR A 83 1.25 -2.19 4.22
N THR A 84 1.06 -3.20 3.37
CA THR A 84 1.11 -4.63 3.69
C THR A 84 2.31 -5.29 2.98
N PRO A 85 3.54 -5.11 3.47
CA PRO A 85 4.75 -5.60 2.80
C PRO A 85 4.86 -7.13 2.80
N VAL A 86 4.19 -7.81 3.70
CA VAL A 86 4.21 -9.28 3.81
C VAL A 86 2.78 -9.80 3.88
N TRP A 87 2.46 -10.76 3.01
CA TRP A 87 1.17 -11.43 2.98
C TRP A 87 1.31 -12.88 2.49
N PHE A 88 0.76 -13.82 3.27
CA PHE A 88 0.72 -15.23 2.92
C PHE A 88 -0.68 -15.78 3.05
N ALA A 89 -1.13 -16.54 2.04
CA ALA A 89 -2.24 -17.47 2.17
C ALA A 89 -1.68 -18.86 2.49
N LEU A 90 -2.23 -19.50 3.51
CA LEU A 90 -1.73 -20.74 4.08
C LEU A 90 -2.84 -21.80 4.08
N GLN A 91 -2.49 -23.05 3.80
CA GLN A 91 -3.35 -24.20 4.10
C GLN A 91 -2.73 -24.94 5.28
N LEU A 92 -3.45 -24.99 6.40
CA LEU A 92 -2.98 -25.58 7.66
C LEU A 92 -3.42 -27.03 7.79
N SER A 93 -4.59 -27.35 7.23
CA SER A 93 -5.14 -28.72 7.15
C SER A 93 -6.08 -28.81 5.93
N PRO A 94 -6.71 -29.96 5.63
CA PRO A 94 -7.65 -30.05 4.51
C PRO A 94 -8.80 -29.05 4.55
N SER A 95 -9.29 -28.66 5.76
CA SER A 95 -10.40 -27.72 5.93
C SER A 95 -10.00 -26.39 6.58
N THR A 96 -8.79 -26.30 7.13
CA THR A 96 -8.32 -25.13 7.86
C THR A 96 -7.29 -24.34 7.04
N PHE A 97 -7.51 -23.05 6.93
CA PHE A 97 -6.63 -22.13 6.22
C PHE A 97 -6.16 -21.00 7.14
N GLY A 98 -5.17 -20.27 6.69
CA GLY A 98 -4.67 -19.10 7.39
C GLY A 98 -4.29 -18.00 6.44
N ILE A 99 -4.29 -16.78 6.95
CA ILE A 99 -3.61 -15.63 6.37
C ILE A 99 -2.61 -15.15 7.40
N PHE A 100 -1.39 -14.90 6.98
CA PHE A 100 -0.38 -14.22 7.78
C PHE A 100 0.01 -12.94 7.06
N ASP A 101 -0.16 -11.83 7.75
CA ASP A 101 0.18 -10.49 7.28
C ASP A 101 1.17 -9.84 8.21
N ALA A 102 2.09 -9.04 7.68
CA ALA A 102 3.02 -8.31 8.54
C ALA A 102 3.25 -6.88 8.04
N PHE A 103 3.49 -5.98 9.00
CA PHE A 103 3.44 -4.53 8.81
C PHE A 103 4.63 -3.86 9.49
N THR A 104 5.01 -2.69 9.00
CA THR A 104 6.06 -1.86 9.62
C THR A 104 5.57 -1.13 10.88
N GLY A 105 4.27 -1.15 11.15
CA GLY A 105 3.68 -0.52 12.33
C GLY A 105 2.16 -0.67 12.40
N GLU A 106 1.58 -0.23 13.52
CA GLU A 106 0.14 -0.31 13.80
C GLU A 106 -0.72 0.39 12.73
N ALA A 107 -0.25 1.51 12.19
CA ALA A 107 -0.99 2.24 11.15
C ALA A 107 -1.20 1.38 9.89
N GLY A 108 -0.18 0.62 9.46
CA GLY A 108 -0.29 -0.31 8.33
C GLY A 108 -1.26 -1.45 8.63
N ARG A 109 -1.16 -2.06 9.83
CA ARG A 109 -2.08 -3.10 10.29
C ARG A 109 -3.53 -2.61 10.31
N GLN A 110 -3.77 -1.41 10.81
CA GLN A 110 -5.11 -0.84 10.85
C GLN A 110 -5.66 -0.51 9.44
N ALA A 111 -4.80 -0.01 8.55
CA ALA A 111 -5.18 0.25 7.17
C ALA A 111 -5.58 -1.05 6.45
N HIS A 112 -4.83 -2.15 6.65
CA HIS A 112 -5.14 -3.47 6.10
C HIS A 112 -6.49 -4.01 6.63
N LEU A 113 -6.76 -3.92 7.93
CA LEU A 113 -8.02 -4.38 8.52
C LEU A 113 -9.25 -3.64 7.98
N ASN A 114 -9.08 -2.43 7.46
CA ASN A 114 -10.13 -1.64 6.80
C ASN A 114 -10.02 -1.70 5.26
N GLY A 115 -9.04 -2.42 4.75
CA GLY A 115 -8.70 -2.48 3.33
C GLY A 115 -9.59 -3.41 2.50
N PRO A 116 -9.37 -3.43 1.18
CA PRO A 116 -10.18 -4.20 0.24
C PRO A 116 -10.18 -5.71 0.51
N ILE A 117 -9.06 -6.29 0.94
CA ILE A 117 -8.98 -7.74 1.20
C ILE A 117 -9.78 -8.14 2.44
N ALA A 118 -9.74 -7.31 3.51
CA ALA A 118 -10.53 -7.55 4.71
C ALA A 118 -12.03 -7.42 4.42
N GLN A 119 -12.43 -6.44 3.61
CA GLN A 119 -13.81 -6.28 3.15
C GLN A 119 -14.26 -7.47 2.30
N ALA A 120 -13.42 -7.95 1.36
CA ALA A 120 -13.71 -9.11 0.53
C ALA A 120 -13.87 -10.37 1.39
N LEU A 121 -13.01 -10.57 2.40
CA LEU A 121 -13.14 -11.68 3.35
C LEU A 121 -14.45 -11.60 4.10
N GLY A 122 -14.80 -10.45 4.65
CA GLY A 122 -16.05 -10.23 5.37
C GLY A 122 -17.29 -10.54 4.52
N ALA A 123 -17.31 -10.10 3.26
CA ALA A 123 -18.40 -10.34 2.33
C ALA A 123 -18.56 -11.82 1.95
N ASN A 124 -17.46 -12.57 1.86
CA ASN A 124 -17.48 -13.99 1.46
C ASN A 124 -17.56 -14.97 2.64
N ALA A 125 -17.21 -14.54 3.84
CA ALA A 125 -17.20 -15.38 5.04
C ALA A 125 -18.51 -16.15 5.26
N PRO A 126 -19.72 -15.56 5.14
CA PRO A 126 -20.97 -16.30 5.33
C PRO A 126 -21.15 -17.48 4.38
N ASN A 127 -20.56 -17.44 3.20
CA ASN A 127 -20.68 -18.48 2.19
C ASN A 127 -19.58 -19.54 2.30
N LEU A 128 -18.38 -19.16 2.73
CA LEU A 128 -17.18 -20.00 2.69
C LEU A 128 -16.84 -20.61 4.06
N LEU A 129 -17.09 -19.87 5.17
CA LEU A 129 -16.58 -20.25 6.48
C LEU A 129 -17.64 -20.91 7.36
N ALA A 130 -17.22 -21.93 8.10
CA ALA A 130 -18.03 -22.62 9.09
C ALA A 130 -18.27 -21.77 10.34
N GLN A 131 -17.34 -20.86 10.64
CA GLN A 131 -17.40 -19.94 11.77
C GLN A 131 -16.73 -18.61 11.41
N ALA A 132 -16.90 -17.59 12.25
CA ALA A 132 -16.23 -16.31 12.06
C ALA A 132 -14.71 -16.50 12.04
N PRO A 133 -13.96 -15.69 11.25
CA PRO A 133 -12.50 -15.68 11.30
C PRO A 133 -11.98 -15.43 12.71
N SER A 134 -10.97 -16.21 13.14
CA SER A 134 -10.20 -15.89 14.35
C SER A 134 -9.04 -15.00 13.94
N ILE A 135 -8.95 -13.79 14.51
CA ILE A 135 -7.93 -12.80 14.19
C ILE A 135 -7.04 -12.59 15.41
N GLU A 136 -5.77 -12.91 15.27
CA GLU A 136 -4.75 -12.72 16.29
C GLU A 136 -3.85 -11.54 15.90
N ARG A 137 -3.71 -10.58 16.83
CA ARG A 137 -2.75 -9.48 16.71
C ARG A 137 -1.44 -9.91 17.30
N ILE A 138 -0.36 -9.76 16.53
CA ILE A 138 0.97 -10.28 16.87
C ILE A 138 1.97 -9.11 16.88
N ASP A 139 2.80 -9.06 17.93
CA ASP A 139 3.99 -8.23 17.95
C ASP A 139 5.18 -9.05 17.45
N VAL A 140 5.87 -8.51 16.47
CA VAL A 140 6.99 -9.21 15.83
C VAL A 140 8.27 -8.90 16.57
N LEU A 141 8.90 -9.93 17.13
CA LEU A 141 10.13 -9.80 17.92
C LEU A 141 11.40 -9.74 17.07
N GLY A 142 11.33 -10.19 15.83
CA GLY A 142 12.43 -10.13 14.89
C GLY A 142 12.03 -10.60 13.49
N THR A 143 12.65 -10.03 12.48
CA THR A 143 12.40 -10.40 11.08
C THR A 143 13.72 -10.62 10.34
N LYS A 144 13.70 -11.58 9.43
CA LYS A 144 14.71 -11.75 8.39
C LYS A 144 13.96 -11.82 7.06
N LEU A 145 14.00 -10.74 6.33
CA LEU A 145 13.48 -10.67 4.96
C LEU A 145 14.68 -10.64 3.98
N PRO A 146 14.48 -11.08 2.73
CA PRO A 146 15.54 -11.03 1.71
C PRO A 146 15.94 -9.59 1.39
#